data_9cc2b1783d4007087b597a3b7d696329
#
_entry.id   9cc2b1783d4007087b597a3b7d696329
#
_cell.length_a   1.000
_cell.length_b   1.000
_cell.length_c   1.000
_cell.angle_alpha   90.00
_cell.angle_beta   90.00
_cell.angle_gamma   90.00
#
_symmetry.space_group_name_H-M   'P 1'
#
loop_
_entity.id
_entity.type
_entity.pdbx_description
1 polymer ?
#
loop_
_entity_poly.entity_id
_entity_poly.type
_entity_poly.pdbx_seq_one_letter_code
_entity_poly.pdbx_strand_id
1 'polypeptide(L)'
;MTAWFAAWRRLWNEWRRRQASKRFMPGAVLNGRYEIVRPLGEGSYGLAYLCRDLSAGGTPCVVKHVRPLRGGGRAKAEAAHGIETAMLERLRHPAIPRLLGKFEQYGAYLFAMEYAPGRSLEQLLFEEDLVYSEEEALALLRRLLDIVRDVHDAGIVHRDIRIANVVADGDRLRLIDFGLARELRGRAPDGRPDDVEPDDSPEKLLRRRIDVTSDFYALGHLLLFLLYSGYPESGASEERSWEEELSSLAPATTKLLRRLLMAEQPYASALEAAEDVDAALRACAERRRG
;
A
#
# COMPACT_ATOMS: atom_id res chain seq x y z
N MET A 1 16.23 10.29 -12.56
CA MET A 1 15.84 8.99 -11.94
C MET A 1 17.02 8.16 -11.43
N THR A 2 18.17 8.10 -12.08
CA THR A 2 19.33 7.26 -11.69
C THR A 2 19.97 7.54 -10.33
N ALA A 3 19.99 8.79 -9.85
CA ALA A 3 20.62 9.15 -8.56
C ALA A 3 19.81 8.67 -7.34
N TRP A 4 18.49 8.67 -7.43
CA TRP A 4 17.60 8.19 -6.36
C TRP A 4 17.68 6.66 -6.18
N PHE A 5 17.75 5.92 -7.29
CA PHE A 5 17.96 4.47 -7.32
C PHE A 5 19.32 4.07 -6.72
N ALA A 6 20.38 4.84 -7.02
CA ALA A 6 21.71 4.59 -6.47
C ALA A 6 21.75 4.88 -4.95
N ALA A 7 21.05 5.91 -4.47
CA ALA A 7 20.92 6.23 -3.06
C ALA A 7 20.12 5.15 -2.31
N TRP A 8 19.02 4.68 -2.91
CA TRP A 8 18.18 3.62 -2.34
C TRP A 8 18.91 2.27 -2.26
N ARG A 9 19.66 1.87 -3.32
CA ARG A 9 20.53 0.69 -3.31
C ARG A 9 21.66 0.79 -2.27
N ARG A 10 22.23 1.97 -2.04
CA ARG A 10 23.25 2.17 -1.00
C ARG A 10 22.64 2.04 0.40
N LEU A 11 21.52 2.69 0.67
CA LEU A 11 20.77 2.56 1.92
C LEU A 11 20.32 1.13 2.19
N TRP A 12 19.86 0.43 1.16
CA TRP A 12 19.52 -0.99 1.21
C TRP A 12 20.73 -1.87 1.54
N ASN A 13 21.89 -1.63 0.90
CA ASN A 13 23.11 -2.40 1.15
C ASN A 13 23.75 -2.08 2.51
N GLU A 14 23.70 -0.83 2.98
CA GLU A 14 24.15 -0.45 4.33
C GLU A 14 23.23 -1.03 5.39
N TRP A 15 21.93 -1.04 5.14
CA TRP A 15 20.96 -1.66 6.02
C TRP A 15 21.18 -3.18 6.12
N ARG A 16 21.42 -3.89 5.00
CA ARG A 16 21.80 -5.32 5.01
C ARG A 16 23.01 -5.60 5.90
N ARG A 17 23.97 -4.68 6.01
CA ARG A 17 25.16 -4.82 6.86
C ARG A 17 24.87 -4.52 8.33
N ARG A 18 23.99 -3.58 8.66
CA ARG A 18 23.69 -3.17 10.04
C ARG A 18 22.68 -4.07 10.76
N GLN A 19 21.83 -4.78 10.04
CA GLN A 19 20.71 -5.57 10.59
C GLN A 19 20.99 -7.08 10.68
N ALA A 20 22.17 -7.53 10.29
CA ALA A 20 22.59 -8.93 10.40
C ALA A 20 22.86 -9.34 11.88
N SER A 21 21.86 -9.19 12.74
CA SER A 21 21.87 -10.00 13.96
C SER A 21 21.69 -11.46 13.52
N LYS A 22 22.55 -12.35 13.96
CA LYS A 22 22.49 -13.82 13.64
C LYS A 22 21.11 -14.44 13.88
N ARG A 23 20.22 -13.74 14.60
CA ARG A 23 18.88 -14.17 15.00
C ARG A 23 17.83 -14.05 13.89
N PHE A 24 18.06 -13.19 12.89
CA PHE A 24 17.13 -12.91 11.78
C PHE A 24 17.83 -13.09 10.41
N MET A 25 18.73 -14.05 10.31
CA MET A 25 19.46 -14.39 9.08
C MET A 25 18.71 -15.47 8.30
N PRO A 26 18.94 -15.58 6.98
CA PRO A 26 18.50 -16.73 6.21
C PRO A 26 18.89 -18.06 6.87
N GLY A 27 17.96 -19.01 6.93
CA GLY A 27 18.08 -20.30 7.62
C GLY A 27 17.70 -20.26 9.11
N ALA A 28 17.52 -19.08 9.73
CA ALA A 28 17.02 -19.02 11.11
C ALA A 28 15.54 -19.42 11.15
N VAL A 29 15.17 -20.19 12.18
CA VAL A 29 13.77 -20.62 12.40
C VAL A 29 13.13 -19.79 13.48
N LEU A 30 12.05 -19.10 13.14
CA LEU A 30 11.25 -18.27 14.05
C LEU A 30 10.08 -19.09 14.57
N ASN A 31 9.82 -18.98 15.89
CA ASN A 31 8.75 -19.70 16.59
C ASN A 31 8.74 -21.23 16.35
N GLY A 32 9.92 -21.82 16.08
CA GLY A 32 10.02 -23.25 15.74
C GLY A 32 9.30 -23.65 14.44
N ARG A 33 8.82 -22.70 13.63
CA ARG A 33 7.93 -22.95 12.50
C ARG A 33 8.32 -22.21 11.22
N TYR A 34 8.79 -20.97 11.29
CA TYR A 34 8.99 -20.12 10.12
C TYR A 34 10.48 -19.98 9.82
N GLU A 35 10.98 -20.68 8.79
CA GLU A 35 12.36 -20.59 8.34
C GLU A 35 12.55 -19.35 7.44
N ILE A 36 13.44 -18.45 7.82
CA ILE A 36 13.74 -17.25 7.02
C ILE A 36 14.47 -17.66 5.74
N VAL A 37 13.90 -17.29 4.60
CA VAL A 37 14.54 -17.45 3.28
C VAL A 37 15.37 -16.21 2.95
N ARG A 38 14.78 -15.02 3.06
CA ARG A 38 15.44 -13.73 2.79
C ARG A 38 14.63 -12.57 3.35
N PRO A 39 15.25 -11.41 3.59
CA PRO A 39 14.50 -10.19 3.83
C PRO A 39 13.73 -9.79 2.58
N LEU A 40 12.53 -9.24 2.76
CA LEU A 40 11.71 -8.62 1.71
C LEU A 40 11.89 -7.10 1.68
N GLY A 41 11.93 -6.46 2.85
CA GLY A 41 12.11 -5.02 2.95
C GLY A 41 11.98 -4.49 4.37
N GLU A 42 12.34 -3.22 4.52
CA GLU A 42 12.07 -2.42 5.71
C GLU A 42 11.01 -1.38 5.33
N GLY A 43 9.88 -1.44 6.02
CA GLY A 43 8.84 -0.44 5.94
C GLY A 43 8.84 0.47 7.16
N SER A 44 7.94 1.44 7.16
CA SER A 44 7.78 2.40 8.26
C SER A 44 7.53 1.76 9.62
N TYR A 45 7.01 0.53 9.65
CA TYR A 45 6.58 -0.16 10.87
C TYR A 45 7.36 -1.45 11.16
N GLY A 46 8.43 -1.74 10.45
CA GLY A 46 9.27 -2.88 10.74
C GLY A 46 9.91 -3.54 9.53
N LEU A 47 10.37 -4.76 9.75
CA LEU A 47 11.07 -5.58 8.79
C LEU A 47 10.19 -6.75 8.34
N ALA A 48 10.13 -7.00 7.05
CA ALA A 48 9.45 -8.16 6.48
C ALA A 48 10.45 -9.19 5.96
N TYR A 49 10.18 -10.45 6.24
CA TYR A 49 10.97 -11.59 5.79
C TYR A 49 10.10 -12.56 5.01
N LEU A 50 10.59 -13.01 3.84
CA LEU A 50 10.07 -14.19 3.20
C LEU A 50 10.52 -15.40 4.00
N CYS A 51 9.57 -16.23 4.39
CA CYS A 51 9.81 -17.44 5.17
C CYS A 51 9.16 -18.66 4.51
N ARG A 52 9.59 -19.85 4.93
CA ARG A 52 8.89 -21.12 4.68
C ARG A 52 8.17 -21.55 5.95
N ASP A 53 6.90 -21.86 5.85
CA ASP A 53 6.12 -22.44 6.96
C ASP A 53 6.40 -23.95 7.02
N LEU A 54 7.25 -24.38 7.95
CA LEU A 54 7.65 -25.77 8.10
C LEU A 54 6.48 -26.67 8.51
N SER A 55 5.47 -26.13 9.19
CA SER A 55 4.26 -26.87 9.57
C SER A 55 3.27 -27.05 8.42
N ALA A 56 3.43 -26.30 7.34
CA ALA A 56 2.61 -26.34 6.14
C ALA A 56 3.40 -26.82 4.90
N GLY A 57 4.34 -27.74 5.08
CA GLY A 57 5.11 -28.33 3.98
C GLY A 57 6.04 -27.36 3.28
N GLY A 58 6.48 -26.30 3.95
CA GLY A 58 7.38 -25.29 3.38
C GLY A 58 6.68 -24.24 2.52
N THR A 59 5.35 -24.08 2.67
CA THR A 59 4.58 -23.05 1.98
C THR A 59 5.16 -21.65 2.24
N PRO A 60 5.34 -20.82 1.20
CA PRO A 60 5.83 -19.46 1.38
C PRO A 60 4.89 -18.62 2.26
N CYS A 61 5.47 -17.89 3.21
CA CYS A 61 4.78 -16.94 4.07
C CYS A 61 5.65 -15.72 4.34
N VAL A 62 5.06 -14.67 4.91
CA VAL A 62 5.78 -13.47 5.34
C VAL A 62 5.75 -13.42 6.86
N VAL A 63 6.93 -13.21 7.47
CA VAL A 63 7.01 -12.85 8.89
C VAL A 63 7.40 -11.37 8.98
N LYS A 64 6.54 -10.57 9.61
CA LYS A 64 6.79 -9.15 9.89
C LYS A 64 7.29 -8.99 11.32
N HIS A 65 8.44 -8.36 11.46
CA HIS A 65 9.03 -7.96 12.74
C HIS A 65 8.66 -6.50 12.98
N VAL A 66 7.71 -6.26 13.86
CA VAL A 66 7.22 -4.91 14.16
C VAL A 66 8.26 -4.14 14.96
N ARG A 67 8.63 -2.96 14.47
CA ARG A 67 9.56 -2.04 15.12
C ARG A 67 8.93 -0.66 15.22
N PRO A 68 9.02 0.00 16.37
CA PRO A 68 8.54 1.37 16.48
C PRO A 68 9.43 2.29 15.66
N LEU A 69 8.83 3.13 14.84
CA LEU A 69 9.52 4.27 14.24
C LEU A 69 9.91 5.25 15.35
N ARG A 70 11.21 5.62 15.37
CA ARG A 70 11.76 6.73 16.17
C ARG A 70 11.28 6.78 17.63
N GLY A 71 12.02 6.13 18.52
CA GLY A 71 11.99 6.44 19.97
C GLY A 71 10.78 5.94 20.77
N GLY A 72 9.94 5.08 20.21
CA GLY A 72 8.67 4.67 20.84
C GLY A 72 8.73 3.52 21.84
N GLY A 73 9.86 2.85 21.99
CA GLY A 73 10.02 1.74 22.93
C GLY A 73 9.12 0.53 22.65
N ARG A 74 9.15 -0.43 23.58
CA ARG A 74 8.43 -1.71 23.48
C ARG A 74 6.90 -1.53 23.41
N ALA A 75 6.35 -0.58 24.19
CA ALA A 75 4.90 -0.36 24.25
C ALA A 75 4.31 0.08 22.90
N LYS A 76 5.02 0.95 22.15
CA LYS A 76 4.57 1.35 20.81
C LYS A 76 4.66 0.20 19.79
N ALA A 77 5.69 -0.66 19.91
CA ALA A 77 5.78 -1.86 19.06
C ALA A 77 4.63 -2.83 19.34
N GLU A 78 4.30 -3.04 20.62
CA GLU A 78 3.19 -3.88 21.05
C GLU A 78 1.86 -3.35 20.52
N ALA A 79 1.60 -2.05 20.68
CA ALA A 79 0.39 -1.42 20.17
C ALA A 79 0.27 -1.54 18.64
N ALA A 80 1.34 -1.25 17.90
CA ALA A 80 1.36 -1.39 16.44
C ALA A 80 1.14 -2.83 15.99
N HIS A 81 1.79 -3.80 16.65
CA HIS A 81 1.58 -5.22 16.41
C HIS A 81 0.13 -5.63 16.68
N GLY A 82 -0.44 -5.18 17.82
CA GLY A 82 -1.83 -5.46 18.18
C GLY A 82 -2.83 -4.91 17.16
N ILE A 83 -2.63 -3.68 16.71
CA ILE A 83 -3.50 -3.04 15.71
C ILE A 83 -3.46 -3.81 14.39
N GLU A 84 -2.27 -4.02 13.82
CA GLU A 84 -2.14 -4.67 12.51
C GLU A 84 -2.68 -6.11 12.52
N THR A 85 -2.36 -6.88 13.56
CA THR A 85 -2.87 -8.25 13.67
C THR A 85 -4.37 -8.30 13.90
N ALA A 86 -4.97 -7.37 14.67
CA ALA A 86 -6.42 -7.29 14.84
C ALA A 86 -7.16 -6.98 13.52
N MET A 87 -6.59 -6.10 12.67
CA MET A 87 -7.16 -5.81 11.35
C MET A 87 -7.12 -7.05 10.45
N LEU A 88 -5.98 -7.75 10.39
CA LEU A 88 -5.83 -8.98 9.60
C LEU A 88 -6.70 -10.15 10.12
N GLU A 89 -6.96 -10.24 11.41
CA GLU A 89 -7.88 -11.24 11.98
C GLU A 89 -9.33 -11.03 11.52
N ARG A 90 -9.73 -9.79 11.31
CA ARG A 90 -11.10 -9.42 10.89
C ARG A 90 -11.29 -9.52 9.37
N LEU A 91 -10.24 -9.25 8.59
CA LEU A 91 -10.29 -9.25 7.15
C LEU A 91 -10.12 -10.67 6.59
N ARG A 92 -11.17 -11.22 5.99
CA ARG A 92 -11.14 -12.51 5.30
C ARG A 92 -11.50 -12.30 3.83
N HIS A 93 -10.50 -11.90 3.05
CA HIS A 93 -10.67 -11.59 1.65
C HIS A 93 -9.54 -12.22 0.82
N PRO A 94 -9.79 -12.81 -0.36
CA PRO A 94 -8.77 -13.50 -1.17
C PRO A 94 -7.65 -12.58 -1.66
N ALA A 95 -7.91 -11.28 -1.74
CA ALA A 95 -6.93 -10.26 -2.11
C ALA A 95 -6.17 -9.65 -0.91
N ILE A 96 -6.37 -10.14 0.31
CA ILE A 96 -5.70 -9.66 1.52
C ILE A 96 -4.99 -10.85 2.18
N PRO A 97 -3.67 -10.73 2.49
CA PRO A 97 -2.95 -11.79 3.17
C PRO A 97 -3.58 -12.15 4.51
N ARG A 98 -3.90 -13.43 4.70
CA ARG A 98 -4.46 -13.93 5.95
C ARG A 98 -3.39 -14.01 7.03
N LEU A 99 -3.72 -13.65 8.26
CA LEU A 99 -2.87 -13.86 9.42
C LEU A 99 -2.72 -15.38 9.71
N LEU A 100 -1.47 -15.84 9.84
CA LEU A 100 -1.14 -17.25 10.13
C LEU A 100 -0.75 -17.49 11.59
N GLY A 101 -0.34 -16.43 12.28
CA GLY A 101 0.01 -16.49 13.70
C GLY A 101 0.72 -15.24 14.18
N LYS A 102 0.68 -15.01 15.47
CA LYS A 102 1.37 -13.92 16.17
C LYS A 102 2.18 -14.47 17.33
N PHE A 103 3.38 -13.95 17.54
CA PHE A 103 4.30 -14.45 18.56
C PHE A 103 5.31 -13.39 18.96
N GLU A 104 5.95 -13.65 20.09
CA GLU A 104 7.08 -12.85 20.55
C GLU A 104 8.34 -13.73 20.56
N GLN A 105 9.45 -13.21 20.04
CA GLN A 105 10.74 -13.90 20.06
C GLN A 105 11.88 -12.90 20.15
N TYR A 106 12.87 -13.19 20.98
CA TYR A 106 14.04 -12.32 21.24
C TYR A 106 13.68 -10.90 21.71
N GLY A 107 12.54 -10.75 22.39
CA GLY A 107 12.03 -9.44 22.82
C GLY A 107 11.41 -8.59 21.71
N ALA A 108 11.17 -9.19 20.55
CA ALA A 108 10.51 -8.57 19.40
C ALA A 108 9.10 -9.12 19.21
N TYR A 109 8.17 -8.25 18.79
CA TYR A 109 6.82 -8.62 18.38
C TYR A 109 6.83 -8.98 16.89
N LEU A 110 6.37 -10.20 16.59
CA LEU A 110 6.33 -10.75 15.23
C LEU A 110 4.94 -11.32 14.93
N PHE A 111 4.58 -11.29 13.66
CA PHE A 111 3.46 -12.07 13.17
C PHE A 111 3.76 -12.65 11.79
N ALA A 112 3.14 -13.77 11.49
CA ALA A 112 3.21 -14.43 10.21
C ALA A 112 1.91 -14.24 9.44
N MET A 113 1.99 -14.02 8.14
CA MET A 113 0.86 -13.90 7.22
C MET A 113 1.15 -14.60 5.90
N GLU A 114 0.12 -14.84 5.11
CA GLU A 114 0.27 -15.40 3.77
C GLU A 114 1.20 -14.54 2.90
N TYR A 115 1.97 -15.20 2.06
CA TYR A 115 2.75 -14.51 1.04
C TYR A 115 1.84 -14.09 -0.11
N ALA A 116 1.92 -12.84 -0.53
CA ALA A 116 1.30 -12.32 -1.74
C ALA A 116 2.27 -12.52 -2.91
N PRO A 117 2.10 -13.55 -3.76
CA PRO A 117 2.94 -13.71 -4.93
C PRO A 117 2.71 -12.60 -5.95
N GLY A 118 3.72 -12.36 -6.80
CA GLY A 118 3.71 -11.30 -7.82
C GLY A 118 4.69 -10.17 -7.51
N ARG A 119 4.47 -9.03 -8.16
CA ARG A 119 5.28 -7.82 -8.05
C ARG A 119 4.41 -6.67 -7.55
N SER A 120 4.97 -5.80 -6.71
CA SER A 120 4.27 -4.56 -6.37
C SER A 120 4.15 -3.65 -7.59
N LEU A 121 3.16 -2.78 -7.63
CA LEU A 121 3.05 -1.78 -8.70
C LEU A 121 4.29 -0.87 -8.74
N GLU A 122 4.91 -0.61 -7.58
CA GLU A 122 6.19 0.12 -7.52
C GLU A 122 7.29 -0.61 -8.29
N GLN A 123 7.40 -1.94 -8.12
CA GLN A 123 8.38 -2.75 -8.85
C GLN A 123 8.07 -2.80 -10.34
N LEU A 124 6.81 -2.95 -10.71
CA LEU A 124 6.40 -2.96 -12.12
C LEU A 124 6.72 -1.62 -12.81
N LEU A 125 6.46 -0.50 -12.14
CA LEU A 125 6.69 0.83 -12.69
C LEU A 125 8.18 1.19 -12.76
N PHE A 126 8.97 0.87 -11.71
CA PHE A 126 10.33 1.41 -11.58
C PHE A 126 11.45 0.38 -11.77
N GLU A 127 11.15 -0.93 -11.75
CA GLU A 127 12.15 -1.96 -12.01
C GLU A 127 11.94 -2.64 -13.38
N GLU A 128 10.68 -2.67 -13.87
CA GLU A 128 10.32 -3.30 -15.15
C GLU A 128 9.90 -2.26 -16.21
N ASP A 129 9.92 -0.96 -15.87
CA ASP A 129 9.55 0.16 -16.75
C ASP A 129 8.17 -0.04 -17.42
N LEU A 130 7.21 -0.66 -16.67
CA LEU A 130 5.88 -0.93 -17.19
C LEU A 130 5.11 0.37 -17.35
N VAL A 131 4.55 0.58 -18.53
CA VAL A 131 3.73 1.74 -18.88
C VAL A 131 2.26 1.34 -18.91
N TYR A 132 1.42 2.14 -18.27
CA TYR A 132 -0.03 1.97 -18.26
C TYR A 132 -0.71 2.99 -19.18
N SER A 133 -1.55 2.52 -20.08
CA SER A 133 -2.52 3.36 -20.79
C SER A 133 -3.60 3.85 -19.81
N GLU A 134 -4.35 4.88 -20.19
CA GLU A 134 -5.50 5.38 -19.41
C GLU A 134 -6.50 4.25 -19.10
N GLU A 135 -6.83 3.42 -20.09
CA GLU A 135 -7.77 2.31 -19.92
C GLU A 135 -7.24 1.23 -18.96
N GLU A 136 -5.96 0.85 -19.04
CA GLU A 136 -5.35 -0.13 -18.14
C GLU A 136 -5.27 0.38 -16.71
N ALA A 137 -4.91 1.67 -16.52
CA ALA A 137 -4.88 2.32 -15.22
C ALA A 137 -6.26 2.36 -14.56
N LEU A 138 -7.30 2.71 -15.34
CA LEU A 138 -8.70 2.70 -14.87
C LEU A 138 -9.19 1.28 -14.57
N ALA A 139 -8.87 0.29 -15.39
CA ALA A 139 -9.24 -1.10 -15.16
C ALA A 139 -8.57 -1.66 -13.89
N LEU A 140 -7.33 -1.28 -13.62
CA LEU A 140 -6.64 -1.63 -12.37
C LEU A 140 -7.31 -0.95 -11.17
N LEU A 141 -7.58 0.35 -11.25
CA LEU A 141 -8.29 1.11 -10.20
C LEU A 141 -9.65 0.49 -9.91
N ARG A 142 -10.42 0.09 -10.95
CA ARG A 142 -11.73 -0.53 -10.80
C ARG A 142 -11.67 -1.79 -9.94
N ARG A 143 -10.69 -2.67 -10.21
CA ARG A 143 -10.47 -3.90 -9.41
C ARG A 143 -10.01 -3.59 -7.99
N LEU A 144 -9.18 -2.57 -7.82
CA LEU A 144 -8.70 -2.17 -6.49
C LEU A 144 -9.83 -1.57 -5.65
N LEU A 145 -10.77 -0.84 -6.25
CA LEU A 145 -11.97 -0.33 -5.58
C LEU A 145 -12.87 -1.45 -5.03
N ASP A 146 -12.94 -2.62 -5.70
CA ASP A 146 -13.69 -3.75 -5.14
C ASP A 146 -13.05 -4.28 -3.84
N ILE A 147 -11.71 -4.36 -3.80
CA ILE A 147 -10.98 -4.75 -2.58
C ILE A 147 -11.18 -3.71 -1.47
N VAL A 148 -11.07 -2.42 -1.81
CA VAL A 148 -11.23 -1.31 -0.85
C VAL A 148 -12.67 -1.25 -0.32
N ARG A 149 -13.68 -1.50 -1.15
CA ARG A 149 -15.07 -1.62 -0.71
C ARG A 149 -15.21 -2.68 0.38
N ASP A 150 -14.67 -3.88 0.17
CA ASP A 150 -14.80 -4.98 1.13
C ASP A 150 -14.04 -4.68 2.43
N VAL A 151 -12.93 -3.93 2.38
CA VAL A 151 -12.23 -3.39 3.56
C VAL A 151 -13.12 -2.38 4.31
N HIS A 152 -13.74 -1.43 3.59
CA HIS A 152 -14.63 -0.43 4.18
C HIS A 152 -15.91 -1.06 4.75
N ASP A 153 -16.49 -2.05 4.08
CA ASP A 153 -17.66 -2.81 4.56
C ASP A 153 -17.35 -3.59 5.85
N ALA A 154 -16.09 -4.03 6.02
CA ALA A 154 -15.61 -4.58 7.30
C ALA A 154 -15.43 -3.52 8.40
N GLY A 155 -15.72 -2.25 8.11
CA GLY A 155 -15.57 -1.12 9.04
C GLY A 155 -14.12 -0.71 9.26
N ILE A 156 -13.25 -0.93 8.28
CA ILE A 156 -11.81 -0.64 8.35
C ILE A 156 -11.46 0.36 7.25
N VAL A 157 -10.53 1.27 7.54
CA VAL A 157 -9.88 2.15 6.55
C VAL A 157 -8.39 1.81 6.53
N HIS A 158 -7.80 1.70 5.33
CA HIS A 158 -6.43 1.21 5.14
C HIS A 158 -5.37 2.27 5.47
N ARG A 159 -5.56 3.51 4.99
CA ARG A 159 -4.74 4.71 5.25
C ARG A 159 -3.29 4.66 4.71
N ASP A 160 -2.93 3.62 3.97
CA ASP A 160 -1.61 3.49 3.32
C ASP A 160 -1.70 2.83 1.94
N ILE A 161 -2.76 3.11 1.19
CA ILE A 161 -2.88 2.64 -0.20
C ILE A 161 -1.84 3.39 -1.04
N ARG A 162 -0.91 2.63 -1.64
CA ARG A 162 0.15 3.15 -2.52
C ARG A 162 0.70 2.05 -3.42
N ILE A 163 1.42 2.42 -4.45
CA ILE A 163 1.98 1.49 -5.43
C ILE A 163 2.85 0.38 -4.83
N ALA A 164 3.53 0.65 -3.70
CA ALA A 164 4.33 -0.35 -2.98
C ALA A 164 3.46 -1.40 -2.25
N ASN A 165 2.22 -1.07 -1.91
CA ASN A 165 1.31 -1.91 -1.11
C ASN A 165 0.23 -2.62 -1.95
N VAL A 166 0.28 -2.47 -3.27
CA VAL A 166 -0.57 -3.22 -4.22
C VAL A 166 0.31 -4.17 -5.01
N VAL A 167 0.06 -5.47 -4.86
CA VAL A 167 0.80 -6.55 -5.54
C VAL A 167 -0.05 -7.11 -6.66
N ALA A 168 0.52 -7.20 -7.86
CA ALA A 168 -0.08 -7.79 -9.04
C ALA A 168 0.57 -9.14 -9.37
N ASP A 169 -0.26 -10.15 -9.70
CA ASP A 169 0.13 -11.48 -10.15
C ASP A 169 -0.81 -11.86 -11.30
N GLY A 170 -0.42 -11.53 -12.51
CA GLY A 170 -1.31 -11.53 -13.67
C GLY A 170 -2.52 -10.63 -13.42
N ASP A 171 -3.72 -11.20 -13.57
CA ASP A 171 -4.96 -10.46 -13.32
C ASP A 171 -5.34 -10.34 -11.84
N ARG A 172 -4.58 -10.93 -10.93
CA ARG A 172 -4.88 -10.87 -9.50
C ARG A 172 -4.20 -9.69 -8.85
N LEU A 173 -4.98 -8.89 -8.12
CA LEU A 173 -4.47 -7.84 -7.24
C LEU A 173 -4.56 -8.29 -5.79
N ARG A 174 -3.58 -7.88 -5.00
CA ARG A 174 -3.59 -8.01 -3.54
C ARG A 174 -3.19 -6.70 -2.89
N LEU A 175 -3.92 -6.35 -1.83
CA LEU A 175 -3.63 -5.21 -0.98
C LEU A 175 -2.93 -5.71 0.27
N ILE A 176 -1.74 -5.17 0.55
CA ILE A 176 -0.88 -5.61 1.66
C ILE A 176 -0.58 -4.44 2.61
N ASP A 177 -0.03 -4.75 3.77
CA ASP A 177 0.44 -3.79 4.79
C ASP A 177 -0.67 -2.97 5.45
N PHE A 178 -1.32 -3.57 6.45
CA PHE A 178 -2.36 -2.96 7.27
C PHE A 178 -1.82 -2.27 8.55
N GLY A 179 -0.53 -1.95 8.60
CA GLY A 179 0.11 -1.33 9.77
C GLY A 179 -0.47 0.02 10.16
N LEU A 180 -1.07 0.74 9.21
CA LEU A 180 -1.74 2.03 9.44
C LEU A 180 -3.27 1.93 9.47
N ALA A 181 -3.83 0.77 9.19
CA ALA A 181 -5.27 0.59 9.16
C ALA A 181 -5.92 0.89 10.52
N ARG A 182 -7.14 1.42 10.47
CA ARG A 182 -7.94 1.74 11.67
C ARG A 182 -9.40 1.37 11.44
N GLU A 183 -10.10 1.15 12.57
CA GLU A 183 -11.56 0.98 12.54
C GLU A 183 -12.25 2.32 12.27
N LEU A 184 -13.19 2.35 11.34
CA LEU A 184 -13.98 3.54 11.02
C LEU A 184 -14.82 4.08 12.20
N ARG A 185 -15.15 3.22 13.17
CA ARG A 185 -15.92 3.58 14.37
C ARG A 185 -15.05 3.98 15.56
N GLY A 186 -13.75 3.78 15.48
CA GLY A 186 -12.77 4.11 16.52
C GLY A 186 -12.31 5.56 16.41
N ARG A 187 -13.14 6.53 16.79
CA ARG A 187 -12.64 7.90 16.98
C ARG A 187 -11.81 7.95 18.26
N ALA A 188 -10.57 8.42 18.16
CA ALA A 188 -9.88 8.95 19.33
C ALA A 188 -10.77 10.04 19.99
N PRO A 189 -10.70 10.23 21.31
CA PRO A 189 -11.55 11.19 22.03
C PRO A 189 -11.50 12.61 21.46
N ASP A 190 -10.39 13.00 20.83
CA ASP A 190 -10.15 14.28 20.17
C ASP A 190 -10.33 14.26 18.63
N GLY A 191 -10.70 13.10 18.08
CA GLY A 191 -10.91 12.90 16.64
C GLY A 191 -9.62 12.86 15.79
N ARG A 192 -8.43 12.98 16.41
CA ARG A 192 -7.15 12.90 15.72
C ARG A 192 -6.59 11.48 15.78
N PRO A 193 -5.99 10.99 14.67
CA PRO A 193 -5.24 9.74 14.69
C PRO A 193 -3.99 9.87 15.56
N ASP A 194 -3.64 8.83 16.34
CA ASP A 194 -2.47 8.78 17.22
C ASP A 194 -1.11 8.88 16.48
N ASP A 195 -1.13 8.78 15.17
CA ASP A 195 0.04 8.78 14.29
C ASP A 195 0.21 10.07 13.48
N VAL A 196 -0.47 11.15 13.89
CA VAL A 196 -0.45 12.47 13.24
C VAL A 196 -0.04 13.55 14.22
N GLU A 197 0.96 14.34 13.85
CA GLU A 197 1.41 15.50 14.60
C GLU A 197 0.74 16.81 14.11
N PRO A 198 0.60 17.84 14.97
CA PRO A 198 -0.07 19.09 14.58
C PRO A 198 0.57 19.83 13.41
N ASP A 199 1.88 19.66 13.21
CA ASP A 199 2.71 20.29 12.19
C ASP A 199 2.97 19.40 10.97
N ASP A 200 2.30 18.25 10.87
CA ASP A 200 2.34 17.41 9.68
C ASP A 200 1.78 18.13 8.45
N SER A 201 2.31 17.80 7.26
CA SER A 201 1.84 18.39 6.01
C SER A 201 0.35 18.15 5.78
N PRO A 202 -0.36 19.09 5.10
CA PRO A 202 -1.78 18.90 4.75
C PRO A 202 -2.07 17.59 4.04
N GLU A 203 -1.17 17.16 3.15
CA GLU A 203 -1.26 15.88 2.44
C GLU A 203 -1.22 14.70 3.41
N LYS A 204 -0.28 14.69 4.37
CA LYS A 204 -0.19 13.63 5.37
C LYS A 204 -1.43 13.59 6.25
N LEU A 205 -1.96 14.75 6.63
CA LEU A 205 -3.21 14.87 7.38
C LEU A 205 -4.39 14.24 6.63
N LEU A 206 -4.52 14.49 5.31
CA LEU A 206 -5.55 13.89 4.47
C LEU A 206 -5.41 12.37 4.39
N ARG A 207 -4.21 11.87 4.10
CA ARG A 207 -3.92 10.43 4.00
C ARG A 207 -4.11 9.67 5.31
N ARG A 208 -4.04 10.36 6.46
CA ARG A 208 -4.11 9.73 7.80
C ARG A 208 -5.46 9.89 8.49
N ARG A 209 -6.46 10.48 7.85
CA ARG A 209 -7.82 10.53 8.42
C ARG A 209 -8.35 9.13 8.65
N ILE A 210 -9.11 8.95 9.74
CA ILE A 210 -9.88 7.72 9.98
C ILE A 210 -11.26 7.89 9.32
N ASP A 211 -11.21 7.95 8.00
CA ASP A 211 -12.36 8.18 7.14
C ASP A 211 -12.09 7.55 5.76
N VAL A 212 -13.11 7.04 5.09
CA VAL A 212 -12.99 6.41 3.76
C VAL A 212 -12.36 7.32 2.71
N THR A 213 -12.53 8.64 2.86
CA THR A 213 -11.97 9.63 1.94
C THR A 213 -10.45 9.63 1.91
N SER A 214 -9.79 9.18 3.00
CA SER A 214 -8.33 9.05 3.03
C SER A 214 -7.82 7.98 2.05
N ASP A 215 -8.56 6.87 1.92
CA ASP A 215 -8.22 5.82 0.96
C ASP A 215 -8.54 6.27 -0.48
N PHE A 216 -9.62 7.03 -0.70
CA PHE A 216 -9.91 7.60 -2.02
C PHE A 216 -8.85 8.61 -2.46
N TYR A 217 -8.39 9.46 -1.54
CA TYR A 217 -7.28 10.37 -1.81
C TYR A 217 -6.00 9.63 -2.18
N ALA A 218 -5.71 8.56 -1.48
CA ALA A 218 -4.56 7.69 -1.78
C ALA A 218 -4.70 6.97 -3.13
N LEU A 219 -5.91 6.53 -3.50
CA LEU A 219 -6.23 5.95 -4.81
C LEU A 219 -6.07 6.98 -5.95
N GLY A 220 -6.41 8.24 -5.73
CA GLY A 220 -6.17 9.32 -6.69
C GLY A 220 -4.68 9.48 -7.00
N HIS A 221 -3.83 9.49 -5.99
CA HIS A 221 -2.38 9.52 -6.19
C HIS A 221 -1.84 8.25 -6.85
N LEU A 222 -2.37 7.08 -6.48
CA LEU A 222 -2.00 5.83 -7.15
C LEU A 222 -2.35 5.87 -8.64
N LEU A 223 -3.55 6.36 -8.99
CA LEU A 223 -3.96 6.52 -10.39
C LEU A 223 -3.04 7.49 -11.14
N LEU A 224 -2.65 8.63 -10.53
CA LEU A 224 -1.68 9.53 -11.13
C LEU A 224 -0.34 8.84 -11.40
N PHE A 225 0.20 8.04 -10.47
CA PHE A 225 1.44 7.28 -10.70
C PHE A 225 1.33 6.36 -11.92
N LEU A 226 0.20 5.68 -12.10
CA LEU A 226 -0.03 4.82 -13.26
C LEU A 226 -0.09 5.62 -14.55
N LEU A 227 -0.83 6.74 -14.57
CA LEU A 227 -0.99 7.59 -15.75
C LEU A 227 0.32 8.27 -16.15
N TYR A 228 1.13 8.70 -15.18
CA TYR A 228 2.45 9.28 -15.43
C TYR A 228 3.48 8.27 -15.93
N SER A 229 3.25 6.98 -15.83
CA SER A 229 4.17 5.96 -16.34
C SER A 229 4.39 6.06 -17.86
N GLY A 230 3.39 6.53 -18.59
CA GLY A 230 3.46 6.78 -20.05
C GLY A 230 3.77 8.23 -20.43
N TYR A 231 3.97 9.11 -19.46
CA TYR A 231 4.21 10.51 -19.72
C TYR A 231 5.69 10.76 -20.02
N PRO A 232 6.02 11.37 -21.18
CA PRO A 232 7.41 11.68 -21.51
C PRO A 232 7.97 12.71 -20.52
N GLU A 233 9.19 12.50 -20.04
CA GLU A 233 9.90 13.50 -19.24
C GLU A 233 10.01 14.81 -20.06
N SER A 234 9.16 15.79 -19.72
CA SER A 234 9.30 17.13 -20.29
C SER A 234 10.44 17.83 -19.57
N GLY A 235 11.47 18.28 -20.30
CA GLY A 235 12.53 19.12 -19.76
C GLY A 235 12.07 20.56 -19.43
N ALA A 236 10.78 20.77 -19.21
CA ALA A 236 10.20 22.07 -18.88
C ALA A 236 10.56 22.44 -17.43
N SER A 237 11.11 23.64 -17.25
CA SER A 237 11.51 24.19 -15.95
C SER A 237 10.34 24.76 -15.14
N GLU A 238 9.13 24.76 -15.67
CA GLU A 238 7.93 25.30 -15.02
C GLU A 238 7.12 24.15 -14.42
N GLU A 239 6.77 24.28 -13.14
CA GLU A 239 5.83 23.39 -12.46
C GLU A 239 4.43 23.56 -13.08
N ARG A 240 3.93 22.51 -13.73
CA ARG A 240 2.58 22.44 -14.29
C ARG A 240 1.69 21.59 -13.38
N SER A 241 0.40 21.89 -13.40
CA SER A 241 -0.57 21.03 -12.75
C SER A 241 -0.71 19.69 -13.49
N TRP A 242 -1.09 18.62 -12.78
CA TRP A 242 -1.36 17.34 -13.44
C TRP A 242 -2.45 17.45 -14.53
N GLU A 243 -3.38 18.39 -14.40
CA GLU A 243 -4.44 18.64 -15.40
C GLU A 243 -3.87 19.19 -16.71
N GLU A 244 -2.86 20.05 -16.63
CA GLU A 244 -2.17 20.58 -17.81
C GLU A 244 -1.28 19.53 -18.47
N GLU A 245 -0.56 18.74 -17.65
CA GLU A 245 0.34 17.69 -18.15
C GLU A 245 -0.44 16.53 -18.76
N LEU A 246 -1.50 16.07 -18.11
CA LEU A 246 -2.36 14.96 -18.56
C LEU A 246 -3.60 15.44 -19.33
N SER A 247 -3.48 16.55 -20.06
CA SER A 247 -4.60 17.18 -20.80
C SER A 247 -5.23 16.30 -21.88
N SER A 248 -4.58 15.19 -22.27
CA SER A 248 -5.09 14.19 -23.21
C SER A 248 -6.09 13.21 -22.60
N LEU A 249 -6.26 13.19 -21.28
CA LEU A 249 -7.21 12.29 -20.60
C LEU A 249 -8.65 12.55 -21.04
N ALA A 250 -9.48 11.51 -20.95
CA ALA A 250 -10.91 11.66 -21.13
C ALA A 250 -11.49 12.61 -20.04
N PRO A 251 -12.47 13.47 -20.37
CA PRO A 251 -13.09 14.36 -19.37
C PRO A 251 -13.66 13.62 -18.16
N ALA A 252 -14.14 12.40 -18.35
CA ALA A 252 -14.62 11.54 -17.26
C ALA A 252 -13.49 11.13 -16.31
N THR A 253 -12.30 10.83 -16.83
CA THR A 253 -11.10 10.49 -16.02
C THR A 253 -10.60 11.71 -15.26
N THR A 254 -10.59 12.89 -15.87
CA THR A 254 -10.23 14.14 -15.21
C THR A 254 -11.17 14.44 -14.04
N LYS A 255 -12.50 14.31 -14.25
CA LYS A 255 -13.49 14.48 -13.19
C LYS A 255 -13.31 13.47 -12.06
N LEU A 256 -13.08 12.19 -12.39
CA LEU A 256 -12.79 11.15 -11.42
C LEU A 256 -11.57 11.51 -10.54
N LEU A 257 -10.46 11.94 -11.16
CA LEU A 257 -9.25 12.37 -10.44
C LEU A 257 -9.51 13.55 -9.52
N ARG A 258 -10.25 14.58 -9.97
CA ARG A 258 -10.60 15.74 -9.13
C ARG A 258 -11.36 15.33 -7.87
N ARG A 259 -12.29 14.41 -7.99
CA ARG A 259 -13.05 13.88 -6.84
C ARG A 259 -12.17 13.02 -5.92
N LEU A 260 -11.34 12.12 -6.47
CA LEU A 260 -10.41 11.31 -5.68
C LEU A 260 -9.40 12.19 -4.93
N LEU A 261 -8.84 13.22 -5.58
CA LEU A 261 -7.86 14.14 -5.00
C LEU A 261 -8.48 15.26 -4.15
N MET A 262 -9.81 15.21 -3.91
CA MET A 262 -10.57 16.19 -3.10
C MET A 262 -10.51 17.63 -3.65
N ALA A 263 -10.23 17.81 -4.93
CA ALA A 263 -10.37 19.10 -5.62
C ALA A 263 -11.86 19.42 -5.91
N GLU A 264 -12.70 18.39 -5.96
CA GLU A 264 -14.17 18.47 -6.00
C GLU A 264 -14.74 17.64 -4.84
N GLN A 265 -16.09 17.56 -4.75
CA GLN A 265 -16.75 16.80 -3.69
C GLN A 265 -16.25 15.34 -3.67
N PRO A 266 -15.67 14.88 -2.54
CA PRO A 266 -15.13 13.52 -2.43
C PRO A 266 -16.22 12.46 -2.55
N TYR A 267 -15.82 11.24 -2.88
CA TYR A 267 -16.70 10.07 -2.87
C TYR A 267 -17.13 9.70 -1.46
N ALA A 268 -18.40 9.36 -1.30
CA ALA A 268 -18.95 8.86 -0.04
C ALA A 268 -18.74 7.34 0.13
N SER A 269 -18.52 6.61 -0.98
CA SER A 269 -18.33 5.16 -0.96
C SER A 269 -17.47 4.68 -2.14
N ALA A 270 -16.87 3.49 -2.00
CA ALA A 270 -16.15 2.84 -3.09
C ALA A 270 -17.08 2.45 -4.26
N LEU A 271 -18.36 2.20 -3.99
CA LEU A 271 -19.35 1.93 -5.04
C LEU A 271 -19.55 3.16 -5.93
N GLU A 272 -19.75 4.33 -5.32
CA GLU A 272 -19.89 5.59 -6.07
C GLU A 272 -18.65 5.90 -6.92
N ALA A 273 -17.46 5.68 -6.38
CA ALA A 273 -16.22 5.83 -7.13
C ALA A 273 -16.12 4.83 -8.30
N ALA A 274 -16.54 3.59 -8.08
CA ALA A 274 -16.54 2.55 -9.11
C ALA A 274 -17.47 2.90 -10.29
N GLU A 275 -18.62 3.50 -10.03
CA GLU A 275 -19.55 3.97 -11.09
C GLU A 275 -18.90 5.03 -12.00
N ASP A 276 -18.16 5.99 -11.42
CA ASP A 276 -17.42 7.00 -12.19
C ASP A 276 -16.23 6.37 -12.96
N VAL A 277 -15.54 5.35 -12.40
CA VAL A 277 -14.51 4.59 -13.12
C VAL A 277 -15.11 3.83 -14.30
N ASP A 278 -16.27 3.18 -14.13
CA ASP A 278 -16.95 2.48 -15.20
C ASP A 278 -17.41 3.44 -16.32
N ALA A 279 -17.81 4.68 -15.96
CA ALA A 279 -18.11 5.72 -16.93
C ALA A 279 -16.87 6.18 -17.70
N ALA A 280 -15.73 6.35 -17.02
CA ALA A 280 -14.45 6.71 -17.64
C ALA A 280 -13.95 5.61 -18.59
N LEU A 281 -14.07 4.33 -18.22
CA LEU A 281 -13.72 3.20 -19.09
C LEU A 281 -14.57 3.17 -20.37
N ARG A 282 -15.88 3.45 -20.26
CA ARG A 282 -16.74 3.56 -21.45
C ARG A 282 -16.30 4.70 -22.37
N ALA A 283 -15.99 5.86 -21.81
CA ALA A 283 -15.48 7.00 -22.59
C ALA A 283 -14.16 6.69 -23.31
N CYS A 284 -13.23 5.98 -22.67
CA CYS A 284 -12.01 5.52 -23.32
C CYS A 284 -12.28 4.56 -24.48
N ALA A 285 -13.20 3.61 -24.30
CA ALA A 285 -13.57 2.66 -25.34
C ALA A 285 -14.24 3.33 -26.57
N GLU A 286 -15.05 4.36 -26.35
CA GLU A 286 -15.68 5.16 -27.42
C GLU A 286 -14.65 5.94 -28.20
N ARG A 287 -13.68 6.61 -27.52
CA ARG A 287 -12.59 7.35 -28.19
C ARG A 287 -11.70 6.46 -29.06
N ARG A 288 -11.56 5.18 -28.76
CA ARG A 288 -10.77 4.23 -29.56
C ARG A 288 -11.49 3.78 -30.82
N ARG A 289 -12.82 3.90 -30.89
CA ARG A 289 -13.64 3.45 -32.02
C ARG A 289 -13.91 4.57 -33.06
N GLY A 290 -13.77 5.82 -32.66
CA GLY A 290 -13.93 7.00 -33.50
C GLY A 290 -12.61 7.52 -34.03
#